data_9a449dbf038f39cca543c85251805e4d
#
_entry.id   9a449dbf038f39cca543c85251805e4d
#
_cell.length_a   1.000
_cell.length_b   1.000
_cell.length_c   1.000
_cell.angle_alpha   90.00
_cell.angle_beta   90.00
_cell.angle_gamma   90.00
#
_symmetry.space_group_name_H-M   'P 1'
#
loop_
_entity.id
_entity.type
_entity.pdbx_description
1 polymer ?
#
loop_
_entity_poly.entity_id
_entity_poly.type
_entity_poly.pdbx_seq_one_letter_code
_entity_poly.pdbx_strand_id
1 'polypeptide(L)'
;ALARPFKRSADLYLACTANLLLACSFISGTVIQLCESDEDMCKTLVGFKSERGASEFVIALTAAMLAASLLVVLFKTVSAVRMPTVRLTSSGRPPVLELSPECHFHGFISHCWGTGQDQTHTVVRRLQLLLPGVRIWLDVDNLDDVGRLEEAVADAMNFLVFLSVGYFKSFNCRRELYAALASNRPFIPIFEADVAKGGASIEALKAECRENCVEAAPAAYPNYSGPGEMLARVFEEAAPIVWVRVNAFQLESLKAVALRMLLHSPFYASRPAELADGVMVPGQAGPVAFSGPVTILVCRGNVGVLDLSE
;
A
#
# COMPACT_ATOMS: atom_id res chain seq x y z
N ALA A 1 0.42 13.85 29.45
CA ALA A 1 0.08 13.24 28.15
C ALA A 1 0.94 11.99 27.98
N LEU A 2 0.32 10.82 27.98
CA LEU A 2 1.01 9.56 27.68
C LEU A 2 1.48 9.61 26.23
N ALA A 3 2.81 9.59 26.02
CA ALA A 3 3.39 9.47 24.70
C ALA A 3 2.86 8.20 24.03
N ARG A 4 2.31 8.32 22.82
CA ARG A 4 1.93 7.17 22.01
C ARG A 4 3.11 6.85 21.07
N PRO A 5 4.04 5.95 21.47
CA PRO A 5 5.25 5.67 20.69
C PRO A 5 4.96 4.94 19.37
N PHE A 6 3.76 4.37 19.21
CA PHE A 6 3.37 3.63 18.02
C PHE A 6 2.26 4.34 17.26
N LYS A 7 2.42 4.47 15.93
CA LYS A 7 1.41 5.07 15.04
C LYS A 7 0.16 4.20 14.88
N ARG A 8 0.32 2.87 14.98
CA ARG A 8 -0.79 1.92 14.86
C ARG A 8 -1.16 1.37 16.24
N SER A 9 -2.45 1.36 16.54
CA SER A 9 -2.96 0.79 17.79
C SER A 9 -2.59 -0.70 17.95
N ALA A 10 -2.52 -1.45 16.83
CA ALA A 10 -2.12 -2.84 16.84
C ALA A 10 -0.69 -3.04 17.35
N ASP A 11 0.25 -2.20 16.95
CA ASP A 11 1.65 -2.26 17.38
C ASP A 11 1.77 -1.91 18.87
N LEU A 12 0.96 -0.95 19.33
CA LEU A 12 0.88 -0.61 20.76
C LEU A 12 0.36 -1.80 21.58
N TYR A 13 -0.72 -2.46 21.14
CA TYR A 13 -1.26 -3.64 21.84
C TYR A 13 -0.25 -4.78 21.87
N LEU A 14 0.42 -5.06 20.76
CA LEU A 14 1.44 -6.09 20.69
C LEU A 14 2.61 -5.80 21.64
N ALA A 15 3.11 -4.57 21.65
CA ALA A 15 4.18 -4.15 22.54
C ALA A 15 3.76 -4.20 24.02
N CYS A 16 2.54 -3.75 24.35
CA CYS A 16 2.00 -3.85 25.72
C CYS A 16 1.87 -5.31 26.16
N THR A 17 1.36 -6.18 25.29
CA THR A 17 1.20 -7.61 25.60
C THR A 17 2.56 -8.29 25.82
N ALA A 18 3.55 -8.02 24.95
CA ALA A 18 4.89 -8.55 25.08
C ALA A 18 5.58 -8.09 26.38
N ASN A 19 5.48 -6.80 26.70
CA ASN A 19 6.05 -6.28 27.96
C ASN A 19 5.34 -6.83 29.20
N LEU A 20 4.03 -7.01 29.15
CA LEU A 20 3.27 -7.61 30.25
C LEU A 20 3.66 -9.08 30.45
N LEU A 21 3.80 -9.87 29.38
CA LEU A 21 4.28 -11.25 29.45
C LEU A 21 5.68 -11.32 30.06
N LEU A 22 6.58 -10.43 29.64
CA LEU A 22 7.93 -10.35 30.16
C LEU A 22 7.93 -10.02 31.67
N ALA A 23 7.19 -9.00 32.08
CA ALA A 23 7.05 -8.60 33.48
C ALA A 23 6.47 -9.74 34.33
N CYS A 24 5.42 -10.40 33.84
CA CYS A 24 4.84 -11.55 34.54
C CYS A 24 5.83 -12.72 34.66
N SER A 25 6.64 -12.98 33.63
CA SER A 25 7.68 -14.02 33.68
C SER A 25 8.73 -13.72 34.74
N PHE A 26 9.19 -12.47 34.85
CA PHE A 26 10.14 -12.07 35.90
C PHE A 26 9.53 -12.16 37.30
N ILE A 27 8.33 -11.64 37.49
CA ILE A 27 7.62 -11.72 38.78
C ILE A 27 7.40 -13.19 39.20
N SER A 28 7.01 -14.02 38.22
CA SER A 28 6.80 -15.46 38.45
C SER A 28 8.08 -16.16 38.88
N GLY A 29 9.21 -15.88 38.21
CA GLY A 29 10.50 -16.42 38.60
C GLY A 29 10.91 -16.01 40.03
N THR A 30 10.71 -14.74 40.37
CA THR A 30 10.98 -14.21 41.70
C THR A 30 10.09 -14.87 42.78
N VAL A 31 8.80 -15.05 42.50
CA VAL A 31 7.86 -15.71 43.43
C VAL A 31 8.25 -17.16 43.65
N ILE A 32 8.57 -17.91 42.61
CA ILE A 32 9.01 -19.31 42.73
C ILE A 32 10.28 -19.39 43.59
N GLN A 33 11.28 -18.57 43.28
CA GLN A 33 12.56 -18.55 44.00
C GLN A 33 12.38 -18.17 45.49
N LEU A 34 11.47 -17.24 45.78
CA LEU A 34 11.14 -16.84 47.15
C LEU A 34 10.48 -18.00 47.89
N CYS A 35 9.51 -18.68 47.28
CA CYS A 35 8.79 -19.80 47.88
C CYS A 35 9.68 -21.06 48.03
N GLU A 36 10.70 -21.23 47.22
CA GLU A 36 11.69 -22.29 47.31
C GLU A 36 12.68 -22.06 48.47
N SER A 37 13.04 -20.78 48.72
CA SER A 37 14.02 -20.42 49.75
C SER A 37 13.46 -20.33 51.16
N ASP A 38 12.20 -19.91 51.34
CA ASP A 38 11.57 -19.68 52.63
C ASP A 38 10.03 -19.88 52.56
N GLU A 39 9.56 -20.99 53.17
CA GLU A 39 8.14 -21.39 53.18
C GLU A 39 7.25 -20.43 54.00
N ASP A 40 7.78 -19.87 55.08
CA ASP A 40 7.04 -18.91 55.91
C ASP A 40 6.92 -17.54 55.23
N MET A 41 7.94 -17.10 54.55
CA MET A 41 7.91 -15.90 53.71
C MET A 41 6.95 -16.05 52.53
N CYS A 42 6.90 -17.22 51.89
CA CYS A 42 5.97 -17.53 50.82
C CYS A 42 4.51 -17.39 51.29
N LYS A 43 4.18 -17.94 52.46
CA LYS A 43 2.84 -17.84 53.04
C LYS A 43 2.46 -16.41 53.41
N THR A 44 3.41 -15.65 53.96
CA THR A 44 3.15 -14.33 54.56
C THR A 44 3.08 -13.24 53.51
N LEU A 45 3.96 -13.24 52.48
CA LEU A 45 4.06 -12.21 51.46
C LEU A 45 3.24 -12.52 50.20
N VAL A 46 3.18 -13.78 49.79
CA VAL A 46 2.56 -14.17 48.52
C VAL A 46 1.24 -14.91 48.71
N GLY A 47 1.02 -15.45 49.89
CA GLY A 47 -0.23 -16.14 50.25
C GLY A 47 -0.33 -17.60 49.79
N PHE A 48 0.74 -18.17 49.22
CA PHE A 48 0.77 -19.58 48.83
C PHE A 48 1.23 -20.46 49.99
N LYS A 49 0.53 -21.58 50.16
CA LYS A 49 0.82 -22.55 51.28
C LYS A 49 2.02 -23.45 50.97
N SER A 50 2.46 -23.51 49.72
CA SER A 50 3.57 -24.33 49.28
C SER A 50 4.13 -23.84 47.95
N GLU A 51 5.37 -24.18 47.70
CA GLU A 51 6.07 -23.97 46.40
C GLU A 51 5.26 -24.54 45.21
N ARG A 52 4.66 -25.73 45.40
CA ARG A 52 3.84 -26.38 44.38
C ARG A 52 2.62 -25.55 43.99
N GLY A 53 1.93 -24.93 44.94
CA GLY A 53 0.79 -24.05 44.67
C GLY A 53 1.20 -22.79 43.95
N ALA A 54 2.35 -22.21 44.28
CA ALA A 54 2.90 -21.06 43.57
C ALA A 54 3.24 -21.42 42.12
N SER A 55 3.91 -22.54 41.87
CA SER A 55 4.28 -23.02 40.54
C SER A 55 3.05 -23.34 39.68
N GLU A 56 2.03 -24.01 40.20
CA GLU A 56 0.78 -24.30 39.49
C GLU A 56 0.04 -23.03 39.13
N PHE A 57 -0.01 -22.03 39.99
CA PHE A 57 -0.61 -20.74 39.73
C PHE A 57 0.12 -19.99 38.58
N VAL A 58 1.46 -19.97 38.63
CA VAL A 58 2.30 -19.33 37.60
C VAL A 58 2.10 -20.01 36.26
N ILE A 59 2.09 -21.33 36.20
CA ILE A 59 1.85 -22.10 34.98
C ILE A 59 0.46 -21.76 34.40
N ALA A 60 -0.57 -21.76 35.23
CA ALA A 60 -1.94 -21.45 34.83
C ALA A 60 -2.06 -20.01 34.30
N LEU A 61 -1.45 -19.04 35.00
CA LEU A 61 -1.44 -17.63 34.57
C LEU A 61 -0.72 -17.46 33.24
N THR A 62 0.45 -18.05 33.07
CA THR A 62 1.21 -17.98 31.81
C THR A 62 0.44 -18.62 30.65
N ALA A 63 -0.16 -19.78 30.87
CA ALA A 63 -1.00 -20.46 29.89
C ALA A 63 -2.22 -19.60 29.48
N ALA A 64 -2.89 -18.98 30.45
CA ALA A 64 -4.02 -18.09 30.18
C ALA A 64 -3.61 -16.85 29.37
N MET A 65 -2.46 -16.24 29.68
CA MET A 65 -1.93 -15.10 28.94
C MET A 65 -1.53 -15.45 27.51
N LEU A 66 -0.89 -16.61 27.30
CA LEU A 66 -0.57 -17.11 25.97
C LEU A 66 -1.84 -17.38 25.16
N ALA A 67 -2.84 -18.00 25.75
CA ALA A 67 -4.14 -18.24 25.11
C ALA A 67 -4.83 -16.92 24.72
N ALA A 68 -4.86 -15.94 25.63
CA ALA A 68 -5.41 -14.62 25.35
C ALA A 68 -4.67 -13.90 24.22
N SER A 69 -3.34 -13.96 24.21
CA SER A 69 -2.50 -13.38 23.14
C SER A 69 -2.81 -14.03 21.78
N LEU A 70 -2.93 -15.36 21.74
CA LEU A 70 -3.28 -16.10 20.54
C LEU A 70 -4.68 -15.71 20.02
N LEU A 71 -5.66 -15.59 20.91
CA LEU A 71 -7.02 -15.15 20.55
C LEU A 71 -7.01 -13.74 19.97
N VAL A 72 -6.23 -12.80 20.52
CA VAL A 72 -6.08 -11.45 19.97
C VAL A 72 -5.46 -11.49 18.56
N VAL A 73 -4.41 -12.29 18.36
CA VAL A 73 -3.78 -12.46 17.05
C VAL A 73 -4.77 -13.06 16.04
N LEU A 74 -5.48 -14.13 16.42
CA LEU A 74 -6.50 -14.74 15.57
C LEU A 74 -7.62 -13.76 15.22
N PHE A 75 -8.14 -13.02 16.19
CA PHE A 75 -9.17 -12.00 15.94
C PHE A 75 -8.68 -10.92 14.98
N LYS A 76 -7.45 -10.42 15.16
CA LYS A 76 -6.85 -9.43 14.26
C LYS A 76 -6.62 -10.00 12.88
N THR A 77 -6.16 -11.24 12.75
CA THR A 77 -5.97 -11.92 11.46
C THR A 77 -7.30 -12.09 10.73
N VAL A 78 -8.33 -12.60 11.41
CA VAL A 78 -9.67 -12.74 10.82
C VAL A 78 -10.26 -11.39 10.42
N SER A 79 -10.06 -10.36 11.25
CA SER A 79 -10.51 -8.99 10.93
C SER A 79 -9.77 -8.40 9.73
N ALA A 80 -8.48 -8.69 9.57
CA ALA A 80 -7.69 -8.27 8.42
C ALA A 80 -8.12 -8.99 7.12
N VAL A 81 -8.43 -10.28 7.20
CA VAL A 81 -8.95 -11.08 6.06
C VAL A 81 -10.33 -10.58 5.59
N ARG A 82 -11.10 -9.95 6.48
CA ARG A 82 -12.40 -9.34 6.15
C ARG A 82 -12.28 -7.91 5.60
N MET A 83 -11.10 -7.48 5.14
CA MET A 83 -10.99 -6.17 4.49
C MET A 83 -11.90 -6.10 3.26
N PRO A 84 -12.67 -5.03 3.13
CA PRO A 84 -13.59 -4.88 2.00
C PRO A 84 -12.79 -4.81 0.70
N THR A 85 -13.16 -5.66 -0.26
CA THR A 85 -12.58 -5.70 -1.61
C THR A 85 -13.31 -4.75 -2.54
N VAL A 86 -12.65 -4.35 -3.61
CA VAL A 86 -13.26 -3.56 -4.69
C VAL A 86 -14.39 -4.35 -5.35
N ARG A 87 -15.48 -3.64 -5.65
CA ARG A 87 -16.63 -4.14 -6.38
C ARG A 87 -17.02 -3.18 -7.49
N LEU A 88 -17.62 -3.69 -8.55
CA LEU A 88 -18.22 -2.87 -9.59
C LEU A 88 -19.40 -2.09 -8.99
N THR A 89 -19.45 -0.79 -9.22
CA THR A 89 -20.57 0.05 -8.72
C THR A 89 -21.89 -0.36 -9.34
N SER A 90 -21.89 -0.72 -10.64
CA SER A 90 -23.06 -1.12 -11.39
C SER A 90 -23.73 -2.40 -10.89
N SER A 91 -22.96 -3.40 -10.47
CA SER A 91 -23.47 -4.73 -10.13
C SER A 91 -23.22 -5.18 -8.69
N GLY A 92 -22.34 -4.49 -7.95
CA GLY A 92 -21.89 -4.90 -6.63
C GLY A 92 -21.02 -6.18 -6.62
N ARG A 93 -20.68 -6.73 -7.79
CA ARG A 93 -19.88 -7.95 -7.92
C ARG A 93 -18.37 -7.63 -7.87
N PRO A 94 -17.52 -8.58 -7.43
CA PRO A 94 -16.09 -8.47 -7.59
C PRO A 94 -15.73 -8.30 -9.07
N PRO A 95 -14.73 -7.46 -9.42
CA PRO A 95 -14.25 -7.34 -10.79
C PRO A 95 -13.58 -8.64 -11.25
N VAL A 96 -13.65 -8.90 -12.56
CA VAL A 96 -12.92 -9.98 -13.20
C VAL A 96 -11.50 -9.53 -13.50
N LEU A 97 -10.51 -10.27 -13.01
CA LEU A 97 -9.10 -10.07 -13.29
C LEU A 97 -8.65 -11.05 -14.37
N GLU A 98 -8.64 -10.60 -15.61
CA GLU A 98 -8.17 -11.36 -16.76
C GLU A 98 -6.84 -10.82 -17.24
N LEU A 99 -5.88 -11.72 -17.46
CA LEU A 99 -4.59 -11.39 -18.06
C LEU A 99 -4.64 -11.64 -19.56
N SER A 100 -3.95 -10.80 -20.32
CA SER A 100 -3.61 -11.11 -21.70
C SER A 100 -2.75 -12.37 -21.75
N PRO A 101 -2.90 -13.24 -22.77
CA PRO A 101 -2.17 -14.51 -22.85
C PRO A 101 -0.64 -14.37 -22.82
N GLU A 102 -0.13 -13.22 -23.25
CA GLU A 102 1.28 -12.86 -23.27
C GLU A 102 1.82 -12.25 -21.99
N CYS A 103 0.97 -12.00 -20.98
CA CYS A 103 1.34 -11.32 -19.74
C CYS A 103 1.17 -12.23 -18.53
N HIS A 104 2.13 -12.18 -17.60
CA HIS A 104 2.05 -12.89 -16.32
C HIS A 104 1.67 -11.95 -15.17
N PHE A 105 1.77 -10.63 -15.38
CA PHE A 105 1.43 -9.61 -14.38
C PHE A 105 0.34 -8.65 -14.88
N HIS A 106 -0.55 -8.24 -13.99
CA HIS A 106 -1.55 -7.21 -14.27
C HIS A 106 -0.93 -5.81 -14.33
N GLY A 107 0.21 -5.63 -13.69
CA GLY A 107 0.94 -4.38 -13.71
C GLY A 107 2.40 -4.53 -13.30
N PHE A 108 3.24 -3.69 -13.83
CA PHE A 108 4.60 -3.42 -13.39
C PHE A 108 4.59 -2.06 -12.72
N ILE A 109 5.22 -1.89 -11.55
CA ILE A 109 5.29 -0.60 -10.88
C ILE A 109 6.72 -0.07 -10.83
N SER A 110 6.95 1.00 -11.59
CA SER A 110 8.20 1.73 -11.68
C SER A 110 8.27 2.85 -10.63
N HIS A 111 9.40 2.98 -9.95
CA HIS A 111 9.59 4.01 -8.93
C HIS A 111 11.06 4.36 -8.72
N CYS A 112 11.32 5.57 -8.25
CA CYS A 112 12.66 5.97 -7.81
C CYS A 112 12.92 5.43 -6.39
N TRP A 113 13.98 4.66 -6.21
CA TRP A 113 14.29 4.02 -4.93
C TRP A 113 14.47 5.03 -3.78
N GLY A 114 15.12 6.15 -4.04
CA GLY A 114 15.40 7.14 -3.00
C GLY A 114 14.18 7.87 -2.47
N THR A 115 13.08 7.96 -3.23
CA THR A 115 11.92 8.82 -2.91
C THR A 115 10.58 8.11 -2.99
N GLY A 116 10.49 6.97 -3.68
CA GLY A 116 9.22 6.28 -3.97
C GLY A 116 9.06 4.91 -3.31
N GLN A 117 10.13 4.24 -2.89
CA GLN A 117 10.13 2.82 -2.52
C GLN A 117 9.08 2.46 -1.45
N ASP A 118 9.07 3.13 -0.30
CA ASP A 118 8.13 2.81 0.80
C ASP A 118 6.67 2.96 0.41
N GLN A 119 6.37 3.99 -0.43
CA GLN A 119 5.01 4.24 -0.86
C GLN A 119 4.56 3.25 -1.93
N THR A 120 5.45 2.90 -2.83
CA THR A 120 5.21 1.89 -3.88
C THR A 120 4.86 0.55 -3.26
N HIS A 121 5.61 0.10 -2.24
CA HIS A 121 5.25 -1.08 -1.45
C HIS A 121 3.84 -0.97 -0.85
N THR A 122 3.52 0.20 -0.28
CA THR A 122 2.19 0.45 0.30
C THR A 122 1.10 0.36 -0.77
N VAL A 123 1.31 0.95 -1.94
CA VAL A 123 0.37 0.89 -3.08
C VAL A 123 0.14 -0.55 -3.50
N VAL A 124 1.21 -1.32 -3.75
CA VAL A 124 1.12 -2.72 -4.20
C VAL A 124 0.39 -3.59 -3.18
N ARG A 125 0.81 -3.57 -1.91
CA ARG A 125 0.18 -4.41 -0.87
C ARG A 125 -1.29 -4.07 -0.66
N ARG A 126 -1.65 -2.79 -0.70
CA ARG A 126 -3.05 -2.38 -0.58
C ARG A 126 -3.88 -2.72 -1.82
N LEU A 127 -3.32 -2.62 -3.03
CA LEU A 127 -3.98 -3.10 -4.25
C LEU A 127 -4.23 -4.60 -4.20
N GLN A 128 -3.26 -5.40 -3.74
CA GLN A 128 -3.42 -6.84 -3.57
C GLN A 128 -4.53 -7.21 -2.57
N LEU A 129 -4.71 -6.39 -1.52
CA LEU A 129 -5.82 -6.58 -0.58
C LEU A 129 -7.18 -6.17 -1.16
N LEU A 130 -7.23 -5.09 -1.95
CA LEU A 130 -8.44 -4.57 -2.57
C LEU A 130 -8.90 -5.38 -3.78
N LEU A 131 -7.96 -5.92 -4.55
CA LEU A 131 -8.16 -6.75 -5.73
C LEU A 131 -7.52 -8.12 -5.52
N PRO A 132 -8.16 -9.03 -4.79
CA PRO A 132 -7.62 -10.36 -4.54
C PRO A 132 -7.32 -11.10 -5.87
N GLY A 133 -6.09 -11.58 -6.01
CA GLY A 133 -5.61 -12.21 -7.23
C GLY A 133 -4.87 -11.27 -8.20
N VAL A 134 -4.84 -9.96 -7.95
CA VAL A 134 -4.00 -9.06 -8.73
C VAL A 134 -2.52 -9.40 -8.54
N ARG A 135 -1.79 -9.50 -9.64
CA ARG A 135 -0.34 -9.74 -9.67
C ARG A 135 0.35 -8.48 -10.18
N ILE A 136 1.14 -7.85 -9.32
CA ILE A 136 1.91 -6.64 -9.65
C ILE A 136 3.38 -6.98 -9.46
N TRP A 137 4.17 -6.75 -10.50
CA TRP A 137 5.60 -6.87 -10.42
C TRP A 137 6.20 -5.70 -9.64
N LEU A 138 7.01 -6.01 -8.66
CA LEU A 138 7.73 -5.06 -7.82
C LEU A 138 9.17 -5.55 -7.67
N ASP A 139 10.15 -4.69 -7.88
CA ASP A 139 11.59 -5.00 -7.92
C ASP A 139 12.09 -5.74 -6.67
N VAL A 140 11.72 -5.27 -5.49
CA VAL A 140 12.16 -5.88 -4.21
C VAL A 140 11.66 -7.32 -4.03
N ASP A 141 10.51 -7.67 -4.63
CA ASP A 141 9.93 -9.01 -4.50
C ASP A 141 10.37 -9.96 -5.64
N ASN A 142 10.78 -9.41 -6.80
CA ASN A 142 10.90 -10.20 -8.03
C ASN A 142 12.23 -9.99 -8.78
N LEU A 143 13.13 -9.13 -8.28
CA LEU A 143 14.36 -8.81 -8.97
C LEU A 143 15.48 -9.77 -8.58
N ASP A 144 15.64 -10.87 -9.33
CA ASP A 144 16.81 -11.75 -9.24
C ASP A 144 17.97 -11.25 -10.12
N ASP A 145 17.68 -10.49 -11.20
CA ASP A 145 18.67 -9.95 -12.12
C ASP A 145 18.18 -8.64 -12.76
N VAL A 146 18.92 -7.54 -12.55
CA VAL A 146 18.67 -6.20 -13.15
C VAL A 146 18.75 -6.24 -14.69
N GLY A 147 19.41 -7.25 -15.27
CA GLY A 147 19.51 -7.43 -16.72
C GLY A 147 18.18 -7.75 -17.42
N ARG A 148 17.17 -8.21 -16.68
CA ARG A 148 15.86 -8.64 -17.24
C ARG A 148 14.74 -7.64 -16.98
N LEU A 149 15.07 -6.40 -16.69
CA LEU A 149 14.11 -5.37 -16.32
C LEU A 149 13.12 -5.06 -17.47
N GLU A 150 13.62 -4.95 -18.69
CA GLU A 150 12.82 -4.69 -19.90
C GLU A 150 11.85 -5.85 -20.20
N GLU A 151 12.29 -7.09 -19.99
CA GLU A 151 11.43 -8.28 -20.13
C GLU A 151 10.29 -8.26 -19.10
N ALA A 152 10.57 -7.89 -17.85
CA ALA A 152 9.57 -7.80 -16.81
C ALA A 152 8.52 -6.70 -17.08
N VAL A 153 8.93 -5.58 -17.66
CA VAL A 153 8.01 -4.54 -18.14
C VAL A 153 7.13 -5.06 -19.29
N ALA A 154 7.73 -5.76 -20.25
CA ALA A 154 6.98 -6.34 -21.37
C ALA A 154 6.01 -7.45 -20.95
N ASP A 155 6.26 -8.12 -19.83
CA ASP A 155 5.44 -9.19 -19.28
C ASP A 155 4.24 -8.70 -18.42
N ALA A 156 4.09 -7.37 -18.28
CA ALA A 156 3.01 -6.74 -17.54
C ALA A 156 2.00 -6.07 -18.46
N MET A 157 0.70 -6.15 -18.12
CA MET A 157 -0.38 -5.52 -18.89
C MET A 157 -0.40 -4.00 -18.76
N ASN A 158 -0.07 -3.48 -17.59
CA ASN A 158 -0.08 -2.05 -17.27
C ASN A 158 1.27 -1.62 -16.74
N PHE A 159 1.68 -0.40 -17.06
CA PHE A 159 2.86 0.23 -16.52
C PHE A 159 2.48 1.33 -15.52
N LEU A 160 2.59 1.04 -14.24
CA LEU A 160 2.32 1.99 -13.17
C LEU A 160 3.57 2.82 -12.91
N VAL A 161 3.45 4.14 -12.93
CA VAL A 161 4.56 5.07 -12.71
C VAL A 161 4.35 5.81 -11.41
N PHE A 162 5.21 5.58 -10.41
CA PHE A 162 5.17 6.36 -9.18
C PHE A 162 6.04 7.61 -9.30
N LEU A 163 5.40 8.71 -9.64
CA LEU A 163 6.04 10.00 -9.90
C LEU A 163 6.45 10.68 -8.59
N SER A 164 7.76 10.74 -8.35
CA SER A 164 8.41 11.40 -7.21
C SER A 164 9.67 12.13 -7.68
N VAL A 165 10.25 12.99 -6.86
CA VAL A 165 11.50 13.72 -7.18
C VAL A 165 12.59 12.74 -7.61
N GLY A 166 13.27 13.03 -8.71
CA GLY A 166 14.37 12.24 -9.22
C GLY A 166 13.95 11.03 -10.06
N TYR A 167 12.66 10.83 -10.29
CA TYR A 167 12.17 9.71 -11.09
C TYR A 167 12.79 9.69 -12.48
N PHE A 168 12.75 10.81 -13.22
CA PHE A 168 13.31 10.89 -14.56
C PHE A 168 14.84 11.01 -14.57
N LYS A 169 15.47 11.35 -13.44
CA LYS A 169 16.94 11.32 -13.30
C LYS A 169 17.48 9.90 -13.17
N SER A 170 16.68 8.98 -12.62
CA SER A 170 17.06 7.59 -12.45
C SER A 170 17.26 6.89 -13.80
N PHE A 171 18.43 6.32 -14.00
CA PHE A 171 18.75 5.57 -15.22
C PHE A 171 17.82 4.36 -15.39
N ASN A 172 17.58 3.59 -14.33
CA ASN A 172 16.70 2.42 -14.38
C ASN A 172 15.25 2.80 -14.66
N CYS A 173 14.72 3.85 -14.02
CA CYS A 173 13.37 4.32 -14.31
C CYS A 173 13.20 4.73 -15.78
N ARG A 174 14.21 5.37 -16.39
CA ARG A 174 14.17 5.69 -17.82
C ARG A 174 14.23 4.44 -18.72
N ARG A 175 15.03 3.43 -18.36
CA ARG A 175 15.03 2.13 -19.07
C ARG A 175 13.64 1.49 -19.06
N GLU A 176 13.00 1.47 -17.90
CA GLU A 176 11.64 0.96 -17.70
C GLU A 176 10.62 1.74 -18.55
N LEU A 177 10.69 3.08 -18.55
CA LEU A 177 9.84 3.93 -19.37
C LEU A 177 9.98 3.61 -20.86
N TYR A 178 11.21 3.49 -21.37
CA TYR A 178 11.47 3.16 -22.78
C TYR A 178 10.99 1.75 -23.13
N ALA A 179 11.15 0.79 -22.23
CA ALA A 179 10.63 -0.57 -22.41
C ALA A 179 9.09 -0.58 -22.44
N ALA A 180 8.44 0.22 -21.62
CA ALA A 180 6.98 0.36 -21.61
C ALA A 180 6.45 0.99 -22.89
N LEU A 181 7.14 2.01 -23.43
CA LEU A 181 6.84 2.59 -24.76
C LEU A 181 7.00 1.56 -25.87
N ALA A 182 8.12 0.83 -25.87
CA ALA A 182 8.42 -0.19 -26.89
C ALA A 182 7.38 -1.31 -26.91
N SER A 183 6.91 -1.71 -25.72
CA SER A 183 5.87 -2.75 -25.54
C SER A 183 4.46 -2.20 -25.64
N ASN A 184 4.30 -0.91 -25.95
CA ASN A 184 3.02 -0.18 -26.01
C ASN A 184 2.12 -0.44 -24.79
N ARG A 185 2.71 -0.44 -23.59
CA ARG A 185 1.97 -0.66 -22.35
C ARG A 185 1.22 0.62 -21.96
N PRO A 186 -0.05 0.51 -21.53
CA PRO A 186 -0.79 1.66 -21.02
C PRO A 186 -0.18 2.16 -19.73
N PHE A 187 0.00 3.48 -19.62
CA PHE A 187 0.59 4.14 -18.48
C PHE A 187 -0.47 4.49 -17.41
N ILE A 188 -0.16 4.22 -16.16
CA ILE A 188 -0.98 4.62 -15.01
C ILE A 188 -0.10 5.46 -14.08
N PRO A 189 -0.02 6.78 -14.28
CA PRO A 189 0.79 7.65 -13.44
C PRO A 189 0.13 7.86 -12.07
N ILE A 190 0.91 7.64 -11.00
CA ILE A 190 0.56 7.87 -9.61
C ILE A 190 1.49 8.97 -9.10
N PHE A 191 0.94 10.04 -8.61
CA PHE A 191 1.67 11.27 -8.33
C PHE A 191 1.79 11.54 -6.83
N GLU A 192 3.03 11.65 -6.32
CA GLU A 192 3.32 12.08 -4.96
C GLU A 192 3.39 13.60 -4.90
N ALA A 193 2.40 14.21 -4.29
CA ALA A 193 2.31 15.67 -4.17
C ALA A 193 3.00 16.23 -2.91
N ASP A 194 3.25 15.40 -1.89
CA ASP A 194 3.86 15.86 -0.63
C ASP A 194 5.37 16.04 -0.77
N VAL A 195 5.80 17.30 -0.91
CA VAL A 195 7.22 17.67 -1.05
C VAL A 195 8.05 17.20 0.15
N ALA A 196 7.50 17.21 1.37
CA ALA A 196 8.21 16.74 2.56
C ALA A 196 8.46 15.22 2.55
N LYS A 197 7.87 14.53 1.59
CA LYS A 197 7.91 13.06 1.44
C LYS A 197 8.47 12.60 0.08
N GLY A 198 9.22 13.45 -0.58
CA GLY A 198 9.84 13.15 -1.86
C GLY A 198 8.93 13.44 -3.07
N GLY A 199 7.85 14.19 -2.88
CA GLY A 199 7.02 14.70 -3.96
C GLY A 199 7.59 15.97 -4.60
N ALA A 200 6.98 16.37 -5.72
CA ALA A 200 7.26 17.63 -6.41
C ALA A 200 5.98 18.18 -7.03
N SER A 201 6.00 19.38 -7.61
CA SER A 201 4.91 19.83 -8.45
C SER A 201 4.94 19.08 -9.80
N ILE A 202 3.79 18.96 -10.44
CA ILE A 202 3.68 18.37 -11.79
C ILE A 202 4.59 19.10 -12.77
N GLU A 203 4.66 20.43 -12.68
CA GLU A 203 5.52 21.22 -13.56
C GLU A 203 7.02 20.94 -13.34
N ALA A 204 7.44 20.72 -12.09
CA ALA A 204 8.81 20.32 -11.79
C ALA A 204 9.14 18.92 -12.37
N LEU A 205 8.21 17.97 -12.25
CA LEU A 205 8.38 16.63 -12.83
C LEU A 205 8.39 16.66 -14.36
N LYS A 206 7.55 17.49 -15.00
CA LYS A 206 7.60 17.71 -16.45
C LYS A 206 8.92 18.34 -16.90
N ALA A 207 9.47 19.29 -16.12
CA ALA A 207 10.78 19.86 -16.39
C ALA A 207 11.89 18.81 -16.29
N GLU A 208 11.86 18.00 -15.23
CA GLU A 208 12.80 16.87 -15.03
C GLU A 208 12.73 15.86 -16.18
N CYS A 209 11.52 15.55 -16.67
CA CYS A 209 11.32 14.70 -17.85
C CYS A 209 11.96 15.32 -19.11
N ARG A 210 11.73 16.62 -19.38
CA ARG A 210 12.33 17.31 -20.54
C ARG A 210 13.85 17.30 -20.52
N GLU A 211 14.43 17.44 -19.34
CA GLU A 211 15.89 17.51 -19.16
C GLU A 211 16.58 16.14 -19.27
N ASN A 212 15.92 15.08 -18.81
CA ASN A 212 16.57 13.78 -18.65
C ASN A 212 16.12 12.70 -19.65
N CYS A 213 14.96 12.83 -20.28
CA CYS A 213 14.49 11.89 -21.29
C CYS A 213 14.89 12.34 -22.73
N VAL A 214 16.12 12.80 -22.89
CA VAL A 214 16.64 13.36 -24.15
C VAL A 214 17.43 12.35 -24.99
N GLU A 215 17.59 11.11 -24.55
CA GLU A 215 18.35 10.09 -25.28
C GLU A 215 17.75 9.89 -26.69
N ALA A 216 18.54 10.08 -27.70
CA ALA A 216 18.16 9.73 -29.07
C ALA A 216 18.26 8.21 -29.24
N ALA A 217 17.16 7.57 -29.69
CA ALA A 217 17.10 6.16 -30.00
C ALA A 217 17.64 5.25 -28.84
N PRO A 218 17.00 5.26 -27.66
CA PRO A 218 17.37 4.33 -26.59
C PRO A 218 17.36 2.89 -27.11
N ALA A 219 18.26 2.03 -26.65
CA ALA A 219 18.36 0.65 -27.13
C ALA A 219 17.02 -0.11 -26.98
N ALA A 220 16.26 0.17 -25.91
CA ALA A 220 14.95 -0.42 -25.68
C ALA A 220 13.84 0.14 -26.59
N TYR A 221 14.00 1.36 -27.11
CA TYR A 221 13.00 2.02 -27.98
C TYR A 221 13.64 2.88 -29.06
N PRO A 222 14.12 2.27 -30.18
CA PRO A 222 14.83 2.96 -31.25
C PRO A 222 14.00 4.05 -31.97
N ASN A 223 12.69 3.98 -31.90
CA ASN A 223 11.77 4.92 -32.55
C ASN A 223 11.35 6.10 -31.63
N TYR A 224 12.00 6.27 -30.50
CA TYR A 224 11.70 7.34 -29.56
C TYR A 224 11.89 8.71 -30.18
N SER A 225 10.85 9.53 -30.19
CA SER A 225 10.83 10.86 -30.83
C SER A 225 11.28 12.01 -29.90
N GLY A 226 11.58 11.69 -28.65
CA GLY A 226 12.08 12.67 -27.67
C GLY A 226 11.15 12.95 -26.49
N PRO A 227 11.51 13.93 -25.64
CA PRO A 227 10.80 14.21 -24.39
C PRO A 227 9.30 14.53 -24.56
N GLY A 228 8.91 15.06 -25.71
CA GLY A 228 7.50 15.35 -26.02
C GLY A 228 6.62 14.11 -25.99
N GLU A 229 7.10 13.00 -26.58
CA GLU A 229 6.41 11.72 -26.57
C GLU A 229 6.25 11.20 -25.12
N MET A 230 7.32 11.26 -24.31
CA MET A 230 7.28 10.84 -22.92
C MET A 230 6.30 11.67 -22.10
N LEU A 231 6.28 12.99 -22.30
CA LEU A 231 5.36 13.89 -21.63
C LEU A 231 3.90 13.57 -21.96
N ALA A 232 3.61 13.33 -23.25
CA ALA A 232 2.27 12.95 -23.69
C ALA A 232 1.81 11.65 -23.01
N ARG A 233 2.64 10.62 -23.02
CA ARG A 233 2.33 9.31 -22.42
C ARG A 233 2.15 9.37 -20.90
N VAL A 234 2.99 10.11 -20.20
CA VAL A 234 2.99 10.12 -18.71
C VAL A 234 2.00 11.14 -18.13
N PHE A 235 1.79 12.29 -18.79
CA PHE A 235 1.04 13.38 -18.17
C PHE A 235 -0.21 13.83 -18.93
N GLU A 236 -0.36 13.50 -20.22
CA GLU A 236 -1.43 14.04 -21.06
C GLU A 236 -2.47 12.98 -21.46
N GLU A 237 -2.05 11.74 -21.79
CA GLU A 237 -2.99 10.67 -22.16
C GLU A 237 -3.86 10.22 -20.97
N ALA A 238 -3.33 10.29 -19.76
CA ALA A 238 -4.10 10.06 -18.56
C ALA A 238 -3.65 11.01 -17.44
N ALA A 239 -4.59 11.77 -16.86
CA ALA A 239 -4.26 12.64 -15.73
C ALA A 239 -3.61 11.83 -14.59
N PRO A 240 -2.48 12.28 -14.00
CA PRO A 240 -1.86 11.59 -12.88
C PRO A 240 -2.80 11.45 -11.70
N ILE A 241 -2.84 10.27 -11.09
CA ILE A 241 -3.62 9.99 -9.88
C ILE A 241 -2.84 10.51 -8.69
N VAL A 242 -3.39 11.47 -7.95
CA VAL A 242 -2.75 11.99 -6.74
C VAL A 242 -2.70 10.89 -5.68
N TRP A 243 -1.50 10.59 -5.18
CA TRP A 243 -1.32 9.70 -4.05
C TRP A 243 -1.56 10.45 -2.74
N VAL A 244 -2.71 10.24 -2.14
CA VAL A 244 -3.07 10.90 -0.89
C VAL A 244 -2.49 10.13 0.30
N ARG A 245 -1.66 10.79 1.11
CA ARG A 245 -1.01 10.15 2.27
C ARG A 245 -1.91 9.97 3.49
N VAL A 246 -3.03 10.68 3.54
CA VAL A 246 -4.03 10.52 4.60
C VAL A 246 -4.73 9.19 4.41
N ASN A 247 -4.60 8.29 5.38
CA ASN A 247 -5.04 6.90 5.27
C ASN A 247 -6.52 6.74 4.86
N ALA A 248 -7.40 7.64 5.33
CA ALA A 248 -8.82 7.62 4.97
C ALA A 248 -9.06 7.89 3.47
N PHE A 249 -8.22 8.72 2.84
CA PHE A 249 -8.34 9.11 1.43
C PHE A 249 -7.45 8.29 0.48
N GLN A 250 -6.47 7.53 1.00
CA GLN A 250 -5.66 6.63 0.16
C GLN A 250 -6.50 5.63 -0.63
N LEU A 251 -7.65 5.27 -0.08
CA LEU A 251 -8.57 4.35 -0.74
C LEU A 251 -9.09 4.91 -2.07
N GLU A 252 -9.31 6.22 -2.17
CA GLU A 252 -9.75 6.86 -3.42
C GLU A 252 -8.66 6.78 -4.48
N SER A 253 -7.40 7.07 -4.13
CA SER A 253 -6.27 6.90 -5.04
C SER A 253 -6.15 5.44 -5.51
N LEU A 254 -6.30 4.47 -4.61
CA LEU A 254 -6.23 3.05 -4.94
C LEU A 254 -7.40 2.58 -5.81
N LYS A 255 -8.61 3.10 -5.59
CA LYS A 255 -9.78 2.85 -6.46
C LYS A 255 -9.54 3.37 -7.86
N ALA A 256 -8.98 4.58 -7.99
CA ALA A 256 -8.66 5.15 -9.29
C ALA A 256 -7.59 4.32 -10.03
N VAL A 257 -6.56 3.83 -9.34
CA VAL A 257 -5.56 2.92 -9.92
C VAL A 257 -6.22 1.61 -10.33
N ALA A 258 -7.00 0.99 -9.45
CA ALA A 258 -7.71 -0.26 -9.73
C ALA A 258 -8.63 -0.13 -10.96
N LEU A 259 -9.40 0.95 -11.03
CA LEU A 259 -10.29 1.21 -12.17
C LEU A 259 -9.51 1.31 -13.48
N ARG A 260 -8.39 2.06 -13.51
CA ARG A 260 -7.56 2.17 -14.71
C ARG A 260 -6.96 0.83 -15.12
N MET A 261 -6.49 0.03 -14.16
CA MET A 261 -6.00 -1.34 -14.46
C MET A 261 -7.09 -2.21 -15.08
N LEU A 262 -8.32 -2.13 -14.57
CA LEU A 262 -9.45 -2.89 -15.10
C LEU A 262 -9.85 -2.43 -16.50
N LEU A 263 -9.86 -1.13 -16.79
CA LEU A 263 -10.16 -0.58 -18.11
C LEU A 263 -9.25 -1.11 -19.21
N HIS A 264 -8.01 -1.46 -18.89
CA HIS A 264 -7.05 -2.00 -19.83
C HIS A 264 -7.09 -3.56 -19.90
N SER A 265 -7.94 -4.23 -19.12
CA SER A 265 -8.03 -5.69 -19.17
C SER A 265 -8.82 -6.17 -20.39
N PRO A 266 -8.48 -7.32 -20.98
CA PRO A 266 -9.20 -7.88 -22.13
C PRO A 266 -10.69 -8.05 -21.87
N PHE A 267 -11.06 -8.45 -20.66
CA PHE A 267 -12.46 -8.64 -20.26
C PHE A 267 -13.28 -7.35 -20.39
N TYR A 268 -12.76 -6.23 -19.87
CA TYR A 268 -13.49 -4.94 -19.88
C TYR A 268 -13.29 -4.14 -21.15
N ALA A 269 -12.24 -4.39 -21.93
CA ALA A 269 -12.08 -3.80 -23.25
C ALA A 269 -13.30 -4.11 -24.18
N SER A 270 -13.88 -5.30 -24.01
CA SER A 270 -15.11 -5.70 -24.72
C SER A 270 -16.41 -5.31 -23.99
N ARG A 271 -16.34 -4.81 -22.75
CA ARG A 271 -17.48 -4.51 -21.87
C ARG A 271 -17.31 -3.19 -21.10
N PRO A 272 -17.00 -2.07 -21.76
CA PRO A 272 -16.70 -0.82 -21.08
C PRO A 272 -17.88 -0.31 -20.24
N ALA A 273 -19.12 -0.63 -20.60
CA ALA A 273 -20.31 -0.24 -19.88
C ALA A 273 -20.36 -0.79 -18.44
N GLU A 274 -19.73 -1.95 -18.17
CA GLU A 274 -19.68 -2.51 -16.81
C GLU A 274 -18.85 -1.66 -15.83
N LEU A 275 -17.89 -0.87 -16.35
CA LEU A 275 -17.03 0.04 -15.59
C LEU A 275 -17.49 1.51 -15.65
N ALA A 276 -18.56 1.84 -16.37
CA ALA A 276 -19.00 3.22 -16.58
C ALA A 276 -19.29 3.94 -15.26
N ASP A 277 -19.87 3.24 -14.28
CA ASP A 277 -20.15 3.79 -12.94
C ASP A 277 -18.95 3.66 -11.99
N GLY A 278 -17.80 3.16 -12.48
CA GLY A 278 -16.58 2.97 -11.71
C GLY A 278 -16.64 1.80 -10.73
N VAL A 279 -15.81 1.90 -9.70
CA VAL A 279 -15.66 0.88 -8.66
C VAL A 279 -15.91 1.46 -7.28
N MET A 280 -16.44 0.65 -6.38
CA MET A 280 -16.70 0.99 -4.98
C MET A 280 -16.05 -0.01 -4.03
N VAL A 281 -15.92 0.40 -2.78
CA VAL A 281 -15.56 -0.51 -1.68
C VAL A 281 -16.72 -0.54 -0.71
N PRO A 282 -17.26 -1.72 -0.34
CA PRO A 282 -18.38 -1.83 0.58
C PRO A 282 -18.11 -1.13 1.91
N GLY A 283 -19.10 -0.37 2.41
CA GLY A 283 -18.99 0.42 3.63
C GLY A 283 -18.47 1.84 3.41
N GLN A 284 -18.11 2.24 2.19
CA GLN A 284 -17.94 3.64 1.84
C GLN A 284 -19.33 4.30 1.64
N ALA A 285 -19.41 5.60 1.95
CA ALA A 285 -20.55 6.41 1.52
C ALA A 285 -20.65 6.32 -0.01
N GLY A 286 -21.83 5.98 -0.51
CA GLY A 286 -22.12 6.04 -1.95
C GLY A 286 -21.99 7.48 -2.47
N PRO A 287 -22.06 7.68 -3.79
CA PRO A 287 -22.09 9.03 -4.35
C PRO A 287 -23.22 9.83 -3.68
N VAL A 288 -22.83 10.93 -3.05
CA VAL A 288 -23.80 11.80 -2.36
C VAL A 288 -24.50 12.60 -3.45
N ALA A 289 -25.79 12.28 -3.68
CA ALA A 289 -26.64 13.12 -4.51
C ALA A 289 -27.12 14.29 -3.65
N PHE A 290 -26.65 15.49 -3.96
CA PHE A 290 -27.13 16.70 -3.32
C PHE A 290 -28.42 17.17 -4.02
N SER A 291 -29.48 17.40 -3.26
CA SER A 291 -30.75 17.90 -3.79
C SER A 291 -30.79 19.44 -3.97
N GLY A 292 -29.69 20.13 -3.70
CA GLY A 292 -29.56 21.58 -3.78
C GLY A 292 -28.12 22.04 -3.90
N PRO A 293 -27.88 23.35 -4.05
CA PRO A 293 -26.53 23.90 -4.14
C PRO A 293 -25.71 23.59 -2.89
N VAL A 294 -24.46 23.11 -3.12
CA VAL A 294 -23.52 22.75 -2.06
C VAL A 294 -22.44 23.80 -1.99
N THR A 295 -22.17 24.30 -0.78
CA THR A 295 -21.03 25.17 -0.53
C THR A 295 -19.88 24.35 0.03
N ILE A 296 -18.77 24.27 -0.71
CA ILE A 296 -17.55 23.63 -0.25
C ILE A 296 -16.69 24.69 0.44
N LEU A 297 -16.49 24.54 1.75
CA LEU A 297 -15.59 25.38 2.51
C LEU A 297 -14.14 24.87 2.35
N VAL A 298 -13.31 25.70 1.75
CA VAL A 298 -11.94 25.39 1.41
C VAL A 298 -11.00 26.15 2.35
N CYS A 299 -10.06 25.45 2.98
CA CYS A 299 -9.01 26.04 3.78
C CYS A 299 -7.71 26.13 2.97
N ARG A 300 -7.00 27.26 3.01
CA ARG A 300 -5.70 27.47 2.33
C ARG A 300 -4.61 26.46 2.73
N GLY A 301 -4.80 25.74 3.85
CA GLY A 301 -3.88 24.67 4.29
C GLY A 301 -4.16 23.29 3.69
N ASN A 302 -5.22 23.11 2.92
CA ASN A 302 -5.51 21.86 2.23
C ASN A 302 -4.84 21.85 0.85
N VAL A 303 -3.76 21.11 0.71
CA VAL A 303 -3.12 20.87 -0.58
C VAL A 303 -4.11 20.13 -1.50
N GLY A 304 -4.31 20.62 -2.72
CA GLY A 304 -5.22 20.02 -3.71
C GLY A 304 -6.64 20.59 -3.73
N VAL A 305 -6.96 21.55 -2.88
CA VAL A 305 -8.30 22.17 -2.86
C VAL A 305 -8.47 23.28 -3.90
N LEU A 306 -7.38 23.86 -4.39
CA LEU A 306 -7.42 24.90 -5.43
C LEU A 306 -7.92 24.34 -6.77
N ASP A 307 -7.78 23.04 -7.01
CA ASP A 307 -8.25 22.36 -8.24
C ASP A 307 -9.77 22.09 -8.24
N LEU A 308 -10.46 22.31 -7.12
CA LEU A 308 -11.92 22.14 -7.01
C LEU A 308 -12.71 23.44 -7.27
N SER A 309 -12.04 24.55 -7.54
CA SER A 309 -12.65 25.87 -7.71
C SER A 309 -12.80 26.30 -9.19
N GLU A 310 -12.38 25.47 -10.14
CA GLU A 310 -12.67 25.58 -11.58
C GLU A 310 -13.76 24.58 -11.99
#